data_083b55efb86f694eefee8fb5af4e63f1
#
_entry.id   083b55efb86f694eefee8fb5af4e63f1
#
_cell.length_a   1.000
_cell.length_b   1.000
_cell.length_c   1.000
_cell.angle_alpha   90.00
_cell.angle_beta   90.00
_cell.angle_gamma   90.00
#
_symmetry.space_group_name_H-M   'P 1'
#
loop_
_entity.id
_entity.type
_entity.pdbx_description
1 polymer ?
#
loop_
_entity_poly.entity_id
_entity_poly.type
_entity_poly.pdbx_seq_one_letter_code
_entity_poly.pdbx_strand_id
1 'polypeptide(L)'
;MQSRRLSWGLLALACALPGVVLAAMQANQAKVTFSCSGPGGLRIEGTGNELQAADKGDALSITVPLAKITTGIGIRDTHMHGKYLESAKYPTAELVVPRSGLKFPADGASVDASAPGTMTIHGKSKPVTFHYKATRRGKSYEVQGDVKVDMRDYGIETPTYLGITVKPPVDIAVSFQLVES
;
A
#
# COMPACT_ATOMS: atom_id res chain seq x y z
N MET A 1 75.38 16.22 -7.79
CA MET A 1 74.58 15.06 -7.27
C MET A 1 73.13 15.58 -7.16
N GLN A 2 72.30 15.21 -8.16
CA GLN A 2 70.91 15.57 -8.22
C GLN A 2 70.05 14.41 -7.77
N SER A 3 69.30 14.55 -6.68
CA SER A 3 68.34 13.56 -6.21
C SER A 3 66.95 13.85 -6.79
N ARG A 4 66.50 12.99 -7.71
CA ARG A 4 65.18 12.99 -8.30
C ARG A 4 64.20 12.41 -7.27
N ARG A 5 63.24 13.25 -6.80
CA ARG A 5 62.09 12.78 -5.99
C ARG A 5 61.02 12.27 -6.95
N LEU A 6 60.75 10.97 -6.91
CA LEU A 6 59.57 10.36 -7.56
C LEU A 6 58.35 10.64 -6.71
N SER A 7 57.41 11.42 -7.23
CA SER A 7 56.06 11.59 -6.64
C SER A 7 55.15 10.50 -7.19
N TRP A 8 54.73 9.59 -6.31
CA TRP A 8 53.67 8.63 -6.59
C TRP A 8 52.31 9.31 -6.44
N GLY A 9 51.64 9.55 -7.57
CA GLY A 9 50.27 9.94 -7.59
C GLY A 9 49.38 8.74 -7.25
N LEU A 10 48.68 8.82 -6.12
CA LEU A 10 47.57 7.89 -5.81
C LEU A 10 46.40 8.21 -6.75
N LEU A 11 46.14 7.33 -7.68
CA LEU A 11 44.94 7.33 -8.50
C LEU A 11 43.79 6.72 -7.64
N ALA A 12 42.95 7.57 -7.05
CA ALA A 12 41.75 7.11 -6.36
C ALA A 12 40.71 6.67 -7.42
N LEU A 13 40.60 5.36 -7.60
CA LEU A 13 39.52 4.76 -8.41
C LEU A 13 38.19 4.89 -7.66
N ALA A 14 37.40 5.89 -7.99
CA ALA A 14 36.05 6.03 -7.50
C ALA A 14 35.17 4.95 -8.11
N CYS A 15 34.93 3.87 -7.36
CA CYS A 15 33.94 2.85 -7.71
C CYS A 15 32.54 3.48 -7.59
N ALA A 16 31.99 3.97 -8.69
CA ALA A 16 30.57 4.33 -8.76
C ALA A 16 29.76 3.03 -8.71
N LEU A 17 29.13 2.75 -7.56
CA LEU A 17 28.15 1.70 -7.46
C LEU A 17 26.96 2.07 -8.35
N PRO A 18 26.51 1.19 -9.26
CA PRO A 18 25.29 1.45 -10.00
C PRO A 18 24.13 1.50 -8.98
N GLY A 19 23.55 2.68 -8.82
CA GLY A 19 22.31 2.82 -8.08
C GLY A 19 21.25 1.97 -8.77
N VAL A 20 20.72 0.97 -8.07
CA VAL A 20 19.56 0.23 -8.53
C VAL A 20 18.40 1.24 -8.62
N VAL A 21 18.12 1.69 -9.83
CA VAL A 21 16.91 2.44 -10.12
C VAL A 21 15.76 1.43 -9.97
N LEU A 22 15.09 1.46 -8.83
CA LEU A 22 13.83 0.76 -8.63
C LEU A 22 12.83 1.37 -9.61
N ALA A 23 12.49 0.63 -10.66
CA ALA A 23 11.43 1.02 -11.57
C ALA A 23 10.15 1.17 -10.77
N ALA A 24 9.65 2.39 -10.64
CA ALA A 24 8.38 2.67 -10.00
C ALA A 24 7.28 2.11 -10.92
N MET A 25 6.69 0.98 -10.52
CA MET A 25 5.48 0.51 -11.16
C MET A 25 4.38 1.54 -10.89
N GLN A 26 3.89 2.18 -11.93
CA GLN A 26 2.77 3.12 -11.78
C GLN A 26 1.46 2.33 -11.77
N ALA A 27 0.72 2.46 -10.69
CA ALA A 27 -0.65 2.00 -10.64
C ALA A 27 -1.55 3.05 -11.31
N ASN A 28 -2.17 2.67 -12.41
CA ASN A 28 -3.16 3.49 -13.11
C ASN A 28 -4.57 3.00 -12.76
N GLN A 29 -5.59 3.87 -12.92
CA GLN A 29 -7.00 3.53 -12.71
C GLN A 29 -7.27 2.92 -11.33
N ALA A 30 -6.59 3.43 -10.30
CA ALA A 30 -6.74 2.93 -8.97
C ALA A 30 -8.10 3.29 -8.37
N LYS A 31 -8.73 2.32 -7.71
CA LYS A 31 -9.88 2.52 -6.83
C LYS A 31 -9.60 1.81 -5.53
N VAL A 32 -9.75 2.53 -4.44
CA VAL A 32 -9.64 2.01 -3.08
C VAL A 32 -10.97 2.21 -2.39
N THR A 33 -11.47 1.19 -1.71
CA THR A 33 -12.68 1.28 -0.91
C THR A 33 -12.43 0.69 0.45
N PHE A 34 -13.03 1.26 1.48
CA PHE A 34 -13.18 0.60 2.75
C PHE A 34 -14.65 0.60 3.18
N SER A 35 -15.05 -0.37 3.95
CA SER A 35 -16.35 -0.38 4.57
C SER A 35 -16.31 -0.94 5.99
N CYS A 36 -17.08 -0.34 6.87
CA CYS A 36 -17.38 -0.86 8.20
C CYS A 36 -18.87 -0.81 8.46
N SER A 37 -19.35 -1.70 9.32
CA SER A 37 -20.78 -1.82 9.66
C SER A 37 -21.06 -1.35 11.09
N GLY A 38 -22.30 -1.02 11.36
CA GLY A 38 -22.82 -0.68 12.69
C GLY A 38 -24.16 -1.36 12.97
N PRO A 39 -24.79 -1.02 14.10
CA PRO A 39 -26.12 -1.53 14.44
C PRO A 39 -27.17 -1.02 13.46
N GLY A 40 -28.29 -1.75 13.38
CA GLY A 40 -29.43 -1.35 12.55
C GLY A 40 -29.17 -1.35 11.04
N GLY A 41 -28.16 -2.10 10.56
CA GLY A 41 -27.79 -2.14 9.14
C GLY A 41 -26.97 -0.94 8.69
N LEU A 42 -26.48 -0.10 9.60
CA LEU A 42 -25.56 1.00 9.25
C LEU A 42 -24.34 0.45 8.52
N ARG A 43 -24.04 1.05 7.37
CA ARG A 43 -22.80 0.82 6.62
C ARG A 43 -22.14 2.16 6.34
N ILE A 44 -20.87 2.25 6.68
CA ILE A 44 -20.03 3.40 6.37
C ILE A 44 -19.02 2.93 5.32
N GLU A 45 -19.00 3.63 4.21
CA GLU A 45 -18.07 3.39 3.12
C GLU A 45 -17.24 4.64 2.87
N GLY A 46 -15.99 4.44 2.49
CA GLY A 46 -15.12 5.48 1.97
C GLY A 46 -14.41 5.01 0.74
N THR A 47 -14.07 5.95 -0.13
CA THR A 47 -13.43 5.68 -1.42
C THR A 47 -12.28 6.63 -1.67
N GLY A 48 -11.28 6.17 -2.43
CA GLY A 48 -10.19 6.95 -2.99
C GLY A 48 -9.82 6.41 -4.36
N ASN A 49 -9.11 7.21 -5.13
CA ASN A 49 -8.68 6.89 -6.49
C ASN A 49 -7.17 7.01 -6.69
N GLU A 50 -6.43 7.05 -5.60
CA GLU A 50 -4.97 7.11 -5.62
C GLU A 50 -4.39 5.89 -4.90
N LEU A 51 -3.44 5.24 -5.55
CA LEU A 51 -2.68 4.12 -5.04
C LEU A 51 -1.33 4.11 -5.75
N GLN A 52 -0.28 3.83 -5.03
CA GLN A 52 1.06 3.63 -5.57
C GLN A 52 1.47 2.18 -5.38
N ALA A 53 2.06 1.59 -6.39
CA ALA A 53 2.69 0.29 -6.29
C ALA A 53 4.18 0.44 -6.62
N ALA A 54 5.03 -0.11 -5.77
CA ALA A 54 6.47 -0.07 -5.94
C ALA A 54 7.06 -1.47 -5.82
N ASP A 55 7.94 -1.81 -6.75
CA ASP A 55 8.78 -3.00 -6.66
C ASP A 55 9.97 -2.70 -5.75
N LYS A 56 10.11 -3.47 -4.68
CA LYS A 56 11.25 -3.38 -3.74
C LYS A 56 12.20 -4.59 -3.89
N GLY A 57 12.23 -5.21 -5.10
CA GLY A 57 13.05 -6.38 -5.43
C GLY A 57 12.42 -7.68 -4.97
N ASP A 58 12.56 -8.04 -3.72
CA ASP A 58 11.99 -9.26 -3.13
C ASP A 58 10.55 -9.08 -2.61
N ALA A 59 10.02 -7.86 -2.64
CA ALA A 59 8.67 -7.51 -2.18
C ALA A 59 7.99 -6.49 -3.10
N LEU A 60 6.67 -6.51 -3.11
CA LEU A 60 5.83 -5.44 -3.64
C LEU A 60 5.28 -4.60 -2.49
N SER A 61 5.34 -3.29 -2.63
CA SER A 61 4.72 -2.34 -1.70
C SER A 61 3.55 -1.65 -2.39
N ILE A 62 2.39 -1.68 -1.75
CA ILE A 62 1.16 -1.01 -2.20
C ILE A 62 0.82 0.04 -1.17
N THR A 63 0.82 1.30 -1.56
CA THR A 63 0.65 2.45 -0.67
C THR A 63 -0.56 3.27 -1.07
N VAL A 64 -1.40 3.58 -0.10
CA VAL A 64 -2.61 4.41 -0.28
C VAL A 64 -2.47 5.69 0.53
N PRO A 65 -2.57 6.88 -0.09
CA PRO A 65 -2.57 8.15 0.62
C PRO A 65 -3.90 8.34 1.36
N LEU A 66 -3.87 8.34 2.69
CA LEU A 66 -5.08 8.39 3.51
C LEU A 66 -5.84 9.70 3.38
N ALA A 67 -5.15 10.82 3.15
CA ALA A 67 -5.79 12.12 2.94
C ALA A 67 -6.68 12.20 1.68
N LYS A 68 -6.58 11.22 0.77
CA LYS A 68 -7.36 11.13 -0.48
C LYS A 68 -8.58 10.23 -0.36
N ILE A 69 -8.83 9.65 0.80
CA ILE A 69 -10.01 8.83 1.07
C ILE A 69 -11.14 9.75 1.55
N THR A 70 -12.34 9.57 1.03
CA THR A 70 -13.53 10.32 1.43
C THR A 70 -14.71 9.39 1.63
N THR A 71 -15.57 9.73 2.57
CA THR A 71 -16.85 9.06 2.80
C THR A 71 -18.02 9.82 2.15
N GLY A 72 -17.73 10.95 1.49
CA GLY A 72 -18.73 11.83 0.89
C GLY A 72 -19.50 12.69 1.89
N ILE A 73 -19.17 12.64 3.18
CA ILE A 73 -19.78 13.46 4.24
C ILE A 73 -18.68 14.23 4.98
N GLY A 74 -18.61 15.54 4.77
CA GLY A 74 -17.50 16.38 5.23
C GLY A 74 -17.20 16.29 6.73
N ILE A 75 -18.23 16.30 7.61
CA ILE A 75 -18.02 16.18 9.07
C ILE A 75 -17.44 14.81 9.42
N ARG A 76 -17.86 13.74 8.74
CA ARG A 76 -17.33 12.40 8.94
C ARG A 76 -15.88 12.29 8.44
N ASP A 77 -15.58 12.91 7.31
CA ASP A 77 -14.22 12.95 6.76
C ASP A 77 -13.28 13.74 7.69
N THR A 78 -13.73 14.86 8.26
CA THR A 78 -12.96 15.60 9.27
C THR A 78 -12.62 14.74 10.47
N HIS A 79 -13.59 13.99 11.01
CA HIS A 79 -13.33 13.08 12.12
C HIS A 79 -12.45 11.89 11.71
N MET A 80 -12.67 11.31 10.53
CA MET A 80 -11.88 10.22 10.00
C MET A 80 -10.41 10.61 9.89
N HIS A 81 -10.11 11.74 9.27
CA HIS A 81 -8.73 12.19 9.07
C HIS A 81 -8.09 12.73 10.34
N GLY A 82 -8.81 13.53 11.13
CA GLY A 82 -8.24 14.23 12.27
C GLY A 82 -8.15 13.40 13.54
N LYS A 83 -9.16 12.52 13.79
CA LYS A 83 -9.24 11.78 15.05
C LYS A 83 -8.87 10.31 14.91
N TYR A 84 -9.41 9.63 13.89
CA TYR A 84 -9.30 8.16 13.81
C TYR A 84 -8.05 7.72 13.04
N LEU A 85 -7.81 8.26 11.87
CA LEU A 85 -6.62 7.92 11.05
C LEU A 85 -5.41 8.81 11.36
N GLU A 86 -5.61 9.97 11.98
CA GLU A 86 -4.57 10.98 12.21
C GLU A 86 -3.70 11.18 10.97
N SER A 87 -4.34 11.38 9.80
CA SER A 87 -3.68 11.30 8.48
C SER A 87 -2.59 12.36 8.25
N ALA A 88 -2.55 13.42 9.06
CA ALA A 88 -1.43 14.36 9.08
C ALA A 88 -0.16 13.75 9.68
N LYS A 89 -0.31 12.82 10.63
CA LYS A 89 0.81 12.12 11.30
C LYS A 89 1.14 10.79 10.62
N TYR A 90 0.12 10.10 10.15
CA TYR A 90 0.20 8.81 9.46
C TYR A 90 -0.40 8.95 8.06
N PRO A 91 0.33 9.52 7.10
CA PRO A 91 -0.24 9.93 5.82
C PRO A 91 -0.65 8.79 4.91
N THR A 92 -0.17 7.58 5.16
CA THR A 92 -0.38 6.43 4.28
C THR A 92 -0.79 5.17 5.03
N ALA A 93 -1.54 4.31 4.34
CA ALA A 93 -1.62 2.88 4.62
C ALA A 93 -0.74 2.13 3.62
N GLU A 94 0.01 1.12 4.06
CA GLU A 94 0.92 0.35 3.22
C GLU A 94 0.71 -1.15 3.42
N LEU A 95 0.65 -1.89 2.31
CA LEU A 95 0.72 -3.36 2.29
C LEU A 95 2.03 -3.77 1.62
N VAL A 96 2.89 -4.45 2.36
CA VAL A 96 4.13 -5.05 1.85
C VAL A 96 3.93 -6.55 1.69
N VAL A 97 4.18 -7.06 0.49
CA VAL A 97 3.96 -8.46 0.13
C VAL A 97 5.25 -9.07 -0.40
N PRO A 98 5.79 -10.14 0.23
CA PRO A 98 6.92 -10.87 -0.33
C PRO A 98 6.57 -11.43 -1.71
N ARG A 99 7.43 -11.23 -2.71
CA ARG A 99 7.21 -11.75 -4.08
C ARG A 99 7.06 -13.27 -4.11
N SER A 100 7.78 -13.97 -3.25
CA SER A 100 7.68 -15.43 -3.10
C SER A 100 6.31 -15.93 -2.67
N GLY A 101 5.49 -15.07 -2.05
CA GLY A 101 4.10 -15.36 -1.68
C GLY A 101 3.08 -15.12 -2.78
N LEU A 102 3.49 -14.49 -3.90
CA LEU A 102 2.60 -14.14 -4.99
C LEU A 102 2.71 -15.14 -6.15
N LYS A 103 1.56 -15.43 -6.75
CA LYS A 103 1.47 -16.13 -8.03
C LYS A 103 1.23 -15.10 -9.14
N PHE A 104 2.08 -15.13 -10.16
CA PHE A 104 1.94 -14.25 -11.31
C PHE A 104 1.31 -15.02 -12.47
N PRO A 105 0.26 -14.48 -13.10
CA PRO A 105 -0.37 -15.16 -14.24
C PRO A 105 0.53 -15.12 -15.47
N ALA A 106 0.46 -16.18 -16.29
CA ALA A 106 0.99 -16.14 -17.65
C ALA A 106 0.20 -15.13 -18.50
N ASP A 107 0.75 -14.73 -19.66
CA ASP A 107 0.06 -13.81 -20.56
C ASP A 107 -1.30 -14.38 -21.01
N GLY A 108 -2.33 -13.56 -20.97
CA GLY A 108 -3.71 -13.96 -21.25
C GLY A 108 -4.41 -14.75 -20.14
N ALA A 109 -3.72 -15.10 -19.06
CA ALA A 109 -4.26 -15.87 -17.93
C ALA A 109 -4.65 -15.01 -16.73
N SER A 110 -5.37 -15.62 -15.80
CA SER A 110 -5.74 -15.04 -14.50
C SER A 110 -5.30 -15.96 -13.37
N VAL A 111 -4.99 -15.35 -12.23
CA VAL A 111 -4.75 -16.01 -10.95
C VAL A 111 -5.75 -15.48 -9.95
N ASP A 112 -6.29 -16.37 -9.14
CA ASP A 112 -7.18 -16.08 -8.01
C ASP A 112 -6.58 -16.82 -6.82
N ALA A 113 -6.09 -16.08 -5.80
CA ALA A 113 -5.30 -16.65 -4.71
C ALA A 113 -5.31 -15.78 -3.46
N SER A 114 -4.87 -16.36 -2.35
CA SER A 114 -4.54 -15.62 -1.13
C SER A 114 -3.03 -15.62 -0.89
N ALA A 115 -2.52 -14.56 -0.28
CA ALA A 115 -1.13 -14.42 0.06
C ALA A 115 -0.94 -13.75 1.42
N PRO A 116 0.16 -14.04 2.13
CA PRO A 116 0.54 -13.32 3.34
C PRO A 116 1.16 -11.97 2.97
N GLY A 117 0.95 -10.98 3.83
CA GLY A 117 1.57 -9.67 3.73
C GLY A 117 1.66 -8.99 5.09
N THR A 118 2.30 -7.83 5.12
CA THR A 118 2.35 -6.96 6.29
C THR A 118 1.61 -5.67 5.97
N MET A 119 0.52 -5.43 6.68
CA MET A 119 -0.27 -4.19 6.57
C MET A 119 0.17 -3.21 7.65
N THR A 120 0.49 -2.00 7.23
CA THR A 120 0.79 -0.88 8.14
C THR A 120 -0.28 0.18 8.03
N ILE A 121 -0.95 0.48 9.12
CA ILE A 121 -1.96 1.54 9.24
C ILE A 121 -1.70 2.26 10.57
N HIS A 122 -1.88 3.57 10.61
CA HIS A 122 -1.74 4.36 11.84
C HIS A 122 -0.41 4.11 12.59
N GLY A 123 0.68 3.92 11.83
CA GLY A 123 2.02 3.64 12.35
C GLY A 123 2.24 2.26 12.97
N LYS A 124 1.26 1.36 12.90
CA LYS A 124 1.37 -0.02 13.39
C LYS A 124 1.34 -1.01 12.25
N SER A 125 2.25 -1.99 12.29
CA SER A 125 2.36 -3.07 11.31
C SER A 125 1.82 -4.38 11.87
N LYS A 126 1.00 -5.07 11.09
CA LYS A 126 0.41 -6.38 11.45
C LYS A 126 0.50 -7.33 10.26
N PRO A 127 0.75 -8.63 10.53
CA PRO A 127 0.62 -9.65 9.49
C PRO A 127 -0.86 -9.79 9.10
N VAL A 128 -1.10 -9.91 7.80
CA VAL A 128 -2.43 -10.13 7.24
C VAL A 128 -2.37 -11.22 6.17
N THR A 129 -3.50 -11.87 5.94
CA THR A 129 -3.72 -12.67 4.73
C THR A 129 -4.75 -11.93 3.90
N PHE A 130 -4.40 -11.60 2.67
CA PHE A 130 -5.29 -10.93 1.73
C PHE A 130 -5.59 -11.86 0.55
N HIS A 131 -6.74 -11.65 -0.05
CA HIS A 131 -7.14 -12.31 -1.28
C HIS A 131 -6.86 -11.39 -2.47
N TYR A 132 -6.46 -11.95 -3.62
CA TYR A 132 -6.25 -11.17 -4.84
C TYR A 132 -6.57 -11.96 -6.09
N LYS A 133 -7.02 -11.22 -7.10
CA LYS A 133 -7.16 -11.67 -8.46
C LYS A 133 -6.31 -10.81 -9.36
N ALA A 134 -5.48 -11.44 -10.20
CA ALA A 134 -4.65 -10.74 -11.16
C ALA A 134 -4.84 -11.35 -12.54
N THR A 135 -5.05 -10.52 -13.57
CA THR A 135 -5.14 -10.93 -14.97
C THR A 135 -4.02 -10.23 -15.74
N ARG A 136 -3.20 -11.00 -16.47
CA ARG A 136 -2.12 -10.43 -17.29
C ARG A 136 -2.58 -10.24 -18.73
N ARG A 137 -2.23 -9.09 -19.31
CA ARG A 137 -2.40 -8.77 -20.73
C ARG A 137 -1.13 -8.09 -21.24
N GLY A 138 -0.24 -8.85 -21.83
CA GLY A 138 1.08 -8.38 -22.24
C GLY A 138 1.90 -7.91 -21.06
N LYS A 139 2.25 -6.62 -21.05
CA LYS A 139 2.98 -5.96 -19.94
C LYS A 139 2.08 -5.39 -18.84
N SER A 140 0.77 -5.57 -18.94
CA SER A 140 -0.20 -4.99 -18.01
C SER A 140 -0.86 -6.06 -17.16
N TYR A 141 -1.09 -5.73 -15.89
CA TYR A 141 -1.84 -6.57 -14.95
C TYR A 141 -3.05 -5.78 -14.45
N GLU A 142 -4.23 -6.36 -14.60
CA GLU A 142 -5.44 -5.91 -13.91
C GLU A 142 -5.50 -6.61 -12.57
N VAL A 143 -5.44 -5.86 -11.47
CA VAL A 143 -5.37 -6.39 -10.10
C VAL A 143 -6.58 -5.97 -9.30
N GLN A 144 -7.18 -6.92 -8.61
CA GLN A 144 -8.17 -6.71 -7.57
C GLN A 144 -7.66 -7.38 -6.31
N GLY A 145 -7.84 -6.74 -5.16
CA GLY A 145 -7.43 -7.30 -3.88
C GLY A 145 -8.41 -6.91 -2.78
N ASP A 146 -8.56 -7.78 -1.81
CA ASP A 146 -9.36 -7.51 -0.62
C ASP A 146 -8.70 -8.07 0.64
N VAL A 147 -8.91 -7.37 1.74
CA VAL A 147 -8.46 -7.77 3.07
C VAL A 147 -9.41 -7.27 4.13
N LYS A 148 -9.60 -8.07 5.18
CA LYS A 148 -10.33 -7.67 6.38
C LYS A 148 -9.35 -7.44 7.51
N VAL A 149 -9.47 -6.29 8.18
CA VAL A 149 -8.66 -5.91 9.33
C VAL A 149 -9.52 -5.49 10.51
N ASP A 150 -9.00 -5.61 11.72
CA ASP A 150 -9.63 -5.00 12.90
C ASP A 150 -8.92 -3.68 13.20
N MET A 151 -9.66 -2.57 13.20
CA MET A 151 -9.08 -1.24 13.41
C MET A 151 -8.36 -1.10 14.76
N ARG A 152 -8.76 -1.87 15.76
CA ARG A 152 -8.16 -1.86 17.10
C ARG A 152 -6.74 -2.41 17.11
N ASP A 153 -6.42 -3.34 16.21
CA ASP A 153 -5.06 -3.89 16.06
C ASP A 153 -4.05 -2.81 15.65
N TYR A 154 -4.56 -1.77 15.00
CA TYR A 154 -3.78 -0.60 14.58
C TYR A 154 -3.88 0.57 15.57
N GLY A 155 -4.56 0.35 16.73
CA GLY A 155 -4.73 1.39 17.75
C GLY A 155 -5.68 2.51 17.36
N ILE A 156 -6.53 2.25 16.38
CA ILE A 156 -7.60 3.15 15.98
C ILE A 156 -8.79 2.92 16.91
N GLU A 157 -9.25 3.98 17.57
CA GLU A 157 -10.45 3.92 18.40
C GLU A 157 -11.67 3.57 17.54
N THR A 158 -12.56 2.75 18.10
CA THR A 158 -13.82 2.42 17.41
C THR A 158 -14.71 3.66 17.35
N PRO A 159 -15.08 4.15 16.15
CA PRO A 159 -15.88 5.36 16.01
C PRO A 159 -17.26 5.23 16.66
N THR A 160 -17.61 6.23 17.46
CA THR A 160 -18.93 6.35 18.09
C THR A 160 -19.48 7.76 17.83
N TYR A 161 -20.73 7.83 17.40
CA TYR A 161 -21.44 9.09 17.17
C TYR A 161 -22.91 8.95 17.59
N LEU A 162 -23.38 9.85 18.45
CA LEU A 162 -24.74 9.84 19.01
C LEU A 162 -25.15 8.46 19.58
N GLY A 163 -24.25 7.80 20.30
CA GLY A 163 -24.50 6.48 20.89
C GLY A 163 -24.44 5.30 19.91
N ILE A 164 -24.19 5.55 18.63
CA ILE A 164 -24.02 4.52 17.60
C ILE A 164 -22.54 4.23 17.45
N THR A 165 -22.13 3.01 17.76
CA THR A 165 -20.73 2.53 17.63
C THR A 165 -20.63 1.61 16.43
N VAL A 166 -19.66 1.85 15.52
CA VAL A 166 -19.41 0.94 14.41
C VAL A 166 -18.70 -0.32 14.90
N LYS A 167 -18.80 -1.39 14.14
CA LYS A 167 -18.05 -2.63 14.45
C LYS A 167 -16.58 -2.45 14.10
N PRO A 168 -15.64 -3.02 14.91
CA PRO A 168 -14.21 -2.87 14.68
C PRO A 168 -13.67 -3.44 13.35
N PRO A 169 -14.24 -4.52 12.78
CA PRO A 169 -13.80 -5.04 11.49
C PRO A 169 -14.07 -4.06 10.35
N VAL A 170 -13.04 -3.89 9.50
CA VAL A 170 -13.07 -3.07 8.28
C VAL A 170 -12.72 -3.95 7.10
N ASP A 171 -13.58 -3.97 6.10
CA ASP A 171 -13.29 -4.58 4.80
C ASP A 171 -12.61 -3.52 3.91
N ILE A 172 -11.48 -3.85 3.35
CA ILE A 172 -10.71 -3.00 2.44
C ILE A 172 -10.63 -3.71 1.10
N ALA A 173 -10.96 -3.02 0.01
CA ALA A 173 -10.82 -3.55 -1.35
C ALA A 173 -10.12 -2.52 -2.23
N VAL A 174 -9.30 -3.03 -3.15
CA VAL A 174 -8.58 -2.22 -4.13
C VAL A 174 -8.74 -2.82 -5.52
N SER A 175 -8.76 -1.96 -6.53
CA SER A 175 -8.59 -2.36 -7.92
C SER A 175 -7.67 -1.36 -8.61
N PHE A 176 -6.72 -1.85 -9.42
CA PHE A 176 -5.76 -1.02 -10.11
C PHE A 176 -5.14 -1.78 -11.28
N GLN A 177 -4.50 -1.05 -12.18
CA GLN A 177 -3.72 -1.59 -13.27
C GLN A 177 -2.23 -1.34 -13.01
N LEU A 178 -1.41 -2.40 -13.07
CA LEU A 178 0.05 -2.32 -13.05
C LEU A 178 0.59 -2.45 -14.47
N VAL A 179 1.61 -1.68 -14.81
CA VAL A 179 2.34 -1.79 -16.07
C VAL A 179 3.80 -2.08 -15.76
N GLU A 180 4.33 -3.16 -16.35
CA GLU A 180 5.78 -3.45 -16.32
C GLU A 180 6.51 -2.43 -17.21
N SER A 181 7.46 -1.71 -16.63
CA SER A 181 8.34 -0.76 -17.34
C SER A 181 9.45 -1.49 -18.11
#